data_a3ec315bf681e4412a200ce78b372ff8
#
_entry.id   a3ec315bf681e4412a200ce78b372ff8
#
_cell.length_a   1.000
_cell.length_b   1.000
_cell.length_c   1.000
_cell.angle_alpha   90.00
_cell.angle_beta   90.00
_cell.angle_gamma   90.00
#
_symmetry.space_group_name_H-M   'P 1'
#
loop_
_entity.id
_entity.type
_entity.pdbx_description
1 polymer ?
#
loop_
_entity_poly.entity_id
_entity_poly.type
_entity_poly.pdbx_seq_one_letter_code
_entity_poly.pdbx_strand_id
1 'polypeptide(L)'
;MDRIKKLLNTKKIAMITCYDATFASFLEKNQCDVILVGDSLGMTIKGHKNTHDVSMDEIIYHTKCVRRGAQKKPIISDMPIHSYQSKKEALKNAKSILNAGADMVKIEGDEDVYEIITHLVKNHIRVCGHIGYTPQKIKHFKKNKLEFLAKAKSLEVCGISMLVLSKTGAEVDRLITENINIPTISFRSSGECNGEVEILYDLLGLSNNLKSAYDRTIRKDSMTLKNPINNFIKKIKR
;
A
#
# COMPACT_ATOMS: atom_id res chain seq x y z
N MET A 1 5.80 9.53 -20.20
CA MET A 1 6.88 9.47 -19.20
C MET A 1 6.56 8.35 -18.22
N ASP A 2 7.47 7.43 -17.96
CA ASP A 2 7.26 6.30 -17.06
C ASP A 2 7.24 6.78 -15.60
N ARG A 3 6.03 6.84 -15.01
CA ARG A 3 5.82 7.34 -13.64
C ARG A 3 6.58 6.53 -12.59
N ILE A 4 6.65 5.23 -12.79
CA ILE A 4 7.33 4.32 -11.87
C ILE A 4 8.86 4.51 -11.94
N LYS A 5 9.45 4.70 -13.12
CA LYS A 5 10.88 4.91 -13.23
C LYS A 5 11.37 6.11 -12.42
N LYS A 6 10.60 7.20 -12.38
CA LYS A 6 10.89 8.36 -11.54
C LYS A 6 10.80 8.02 -10.05
N LEU A 7 9.74 7.28 -9.66
CA LEU A 7 9.52 6.86 -8.28
C LEU A 7 10.67 6.01 -7.75
N LEU A 8 11.13 5.02 -8.52
CA LEU A 8 12.19 4.10 -8.11
C LEU A 8 13.55 4.79 -7.88
N ASN A 9 13.75 6.00 -8.42
CA ASN A 9 14.94 6.81 -8.21
C ASN A 9 14.79 7.86 -7.08
N THR A 10 13.67 7.86 -6.37
CA THR A 10 13.42 8.79 -5.27
C THR A 10 14.07 8.28 -3.98
N LYS A 11 14.87 9.12 -3.30
CA LYS A 11 15.64 8.72 -2.10
C LYS A 11 14.75 8.43 -0.88
N LYS A 12 13.67 9.17 -0.73
CA LYS A 12 12.65 8.97 0.32
C LYS A 12 11.27 9.03 -0.32
N ILE A 13 10.50 7.97 -0.17
CA ILE A 13 9.21 7.77 -0.84
C ILE A 13 8.09 7.94 0.19
N ALA A 14 7.24 8.93 0.00
CA ALA A 14 6.00 9.10 0.75
C ALA A 14 4.85 8.43 -0.02
N MET A 15 4.35 7.31 0.52
CA MET A 15 3.22 6.56 -0.02
C MET A 15 1.99 6.77 0.87
N ILE A 16 0.84 7.06 0.27
CA ILE A 16 -0.41 7.26 1.02
C ILE A 16 -1.52 6.45 0.36
N THR A 17 -2.33 5.73 1.16
CA THR A 17 -3.50 5.06 0.61
C THR A 17 -4.57 6.06 0.20
N CYS A 18 -5.32 5.75 -0.87
CA CYS A 18 -6.44 6.57 -1.31
C CYS A 18 -7.47 5.70 -2.04
N TYR A 19 -8.75 6.10 -1.95
CA TYR A 19 -9.84 5.27 -2.47
C TYR A 19 -10.86 6.03 -3.33
N ASP A 20 -10.72 7.35 -3.47
CA ASP A 20 -11.65 8.20 -4.23
C ASP A 20 -10.95 9.32 -5.00
N ALA A 21 -11.69 9.96 -5.91
CA ALA A 21 -11.15 10.98 -6.78
C ALA A 21 -10.86 12.31 -6.05
N THR A 22 -11.61 12.65 -5.00
CA THR A 22 -11.47 13.91 -4.28
C THR A 22 -10.15 13.95 -3.51
N PHE A 23 -9.91 12.92 -2.68
CA PHE A 23 -8.63 12.79 -1.98
C PHE A 23 -7.47 12.54 -2.95
N ALA A 24 -7.67 11.79 -4.04
CA ALA A 24 -6.63 11.60 -5.04
C ALA A 24 -6.22 12.94 -5.69
N SER A 25 -7.18 13.84 -6.01
CA SER A 25 -6.89 15.17 -6.53
C SER A 25 -6.16 16.05 -5.50
N PHE A 26 -6.46 15.89 -4.23
CA PHE A 26 -5.72 16.55 -3.15
C PHE A 26 -4.27 16.03 -3.07
N LEU A 27 -4.07 14.70 -3.08
CA LEU A 27 -2.74 14.09 -3.06
C LEU A 27 -1.93 14.41 -4.32
N GLU A 28 -2.57 14.53 -5.48
CA GLU A 28 -1.92 14.94 -6.75
C GLU A 28 -1.20 16.28 -6.62
N LYS A 29 -1.77 17.22 -5.87
CA LYS A 29 -1.24 18.58 -5.67
C LYS A 29 -0.22 18.67 -4.53
N ASN A 30 -0.14 17.63 -3.70
CA ASN A 30 0.77 17.58 -2.56
C ASN A 30 2.05 16.78 -2.87
N GLN A 31 3.00 16.78 -1.95
CA GLN A 31 4.32 16.13 -2.10
C GLN A 31 4.29 14.59 -1.90
N CYS A 32 3.11 13.96 -1.90
CA CYS A 32 3.00 12.51 -1.95
C CYS A 32 3.66 11.99 -3.23
N ASP A 33 4.50 10.96 -3.15
CA ASP A 33 5.24 10.41 -4.29
C ASP A 33 4.44 9.34 -5.04
N VAL A 34 3.66 8.54 -4.33
CA VAL A 34 2.87 7.43 -4.87
C VAL A 34 1.60 7.22 -4.08
N ILE A 35 0.53 6.86 -4.77
CA ILE A 35 -0.76 6.55 -4.16
C ILE A 35 -0.96 5.04 -4.17
N LEU A 36 -1.43 4.48 -3.05
CA LEU A 36 -1.78 3.07 -2.91
C LEU A 36 -3.30 2.90 -2.85
N VAL A 37 -3.89 2.17 -3.77
CA VAL A 37 -5.26 1.67 -3.65
C VAL A 37 -5.19 0.32 -2.95
N GLY A 38 -5.28 0.36 -1.61
CA GLY A 38 -5.08 -0.79 -0.75
C GLY A 38 -6.37 -1.56 -0.46
N ASP A 39 -6.27 -2.86 -0.22
CA ASP A 39 -7.37 -3.69 0.30
C ASP A 39 -7.83 -3.24 1.71
N SER A 40 -7.06 -2.38 2.36
CA SER A 40 -7.47 -1.63 3.56
C SER A 40 -8.80 -0.86 3.37
N LEU A 41 -9.26 -0.66 2.11
CA LEU A 41 -10.61 -0.14 1.82
C LEU A 41 -11.71 -0.98 2.49
N GLY A 42 -11.50 -2.28 2.67
CA GLY A 42 -12.42 -3.15 3.40
C GLY A 42 -12.69 -2.65 4.81
N MET A 43 -11.65 -2.18 5.49
CA MET A 43 -11.75 -1.67 6.86
C MET A 43 -12.15 -0.19 6.91
N THR A 44 -11.59 0.64 6.02
CA THR A 44 -11.76 2.10 6.07
C THR A 44 -13.02 2.58 5.38
N ILE A 45 -13.42 1.97 4.27
CA ILE A 45 -14.57 2.38 3.46
C ILE A 45 -15.79 1.51 3.73
N LYS A 46 -15.61 0.18 3.80
CA LYS A 46 -16.71 -0.77 4.01
C LYS A 46 -17.03 -1.01 5.49
N GLY A 47 -16.13 -0.62 6.42
CA GLY A 47 -16.30 -0.85 7.87
C GLY A 47 -16.13 -2.31 8.32
N HIS A 48 -15.51 -3.16 7.49
CA HIS A 48 -15.24 -4.55 7.84
C HIS A 48 -14.11 -4.66 8.89
N LYS A 49 -14.05 -5.80 9.57
CA LYS A 49 -13.01 -6.06 10.59
C LYS A 49 -11.63 -6.39 9.99
N ASN A 50 -11.59 -6.80 8.72
CA ASN A 50 -10.40 -7.20 8.00
C ASN A 50 -10.52 -6.86 6.50
N THR A 51 -9.51 -7.27 5.71
CA THR A 51 -9.43 -7.02 4.26
C THR A 51 -9.95 -8.18 3.41
N HIS A 52 -10.38 -9.30 4.02
CA HIS A 52 -10.67 -10.54 3.30
C HIS A 52 -11.87 -10.47 2.37
N ASP A 53 -12.84 -9.61 2.66
CA ASP A 53 -14.06 -9.46 1.86
C ASP A 53 -13.94 -8.39 0.77
N VAL A 54 -12.71 -7.99 0.43
CA VAL A 54 -12.46 -7.06 -0.68
C VAL A 54 -12.35 -7.84 -1.98
N SER A 55 -13.18 -7.48 -2.95
CA SER A 55 -13.22 -8.10 -4.27
C SER A 55 -12.31 -7.40 -5.29
N MET A 56 -12.03 -8.10 -6.39
CA MET A 56 -11.35 -7.51 -7.55
C MET A 56 -12.13 -6.34 -8.15
N ASP A 57 -13.45 -6.43 -8.22
CA ASP A 57 -14.28 -5.38 -8.80
C ASP A 57 -14.22 -4.09 -7.97
N GLU A 58 -14.14 -4.21 -6.65
CA GLU A 58 -13.95 -3.06 -5.75
C GLU A 58 -12.57 -2.41 -5.94
N ILE A 59 -11.50 -3.19 -5.99
CA ILE A 59 -10.16 -2.65 -6.29
C ILE A 59 -10.15 -1.94 -7.65
N ILE A 60 -10.74 -2.53 -8.68
CA ILE A 60 -10.85 -1.93 -10.01
C ILE A 60 -11.67 -0.63 -9.96
N TYR A 61 -12.80 -0.63 -9.27
CA TYR A 61 -13.64 0.56 -9.10
C TYR A 61 -12.89 1.71 -8.44
N HIS A 62 -12.27 1.44 -7.29
CA HIS A 62 -11.52 2.45 -6.54
C HIS A 62 -10.27 2.92 -7.30
N THR A 63 -9.57 2.03 -8.01
CA THR A 63 -8.44 2.39 -8.87
C THR A 63 -8.86 3.37 -9.97
N LYS A 64 -10.01 3.15 -10.62
CA LYS A 64 -10.57 4.09 -11.62
C LYS A 64 -10.90 5.44 -11.00
N CYS A 65 -11.49 5.46 -9.80
CA CYS A 65 -11.80 6.70 -9.09
C CYS A 65 -10.53 7.49 -8.77
N VAL A 66 -9.53 6.81 -8.18
CA VAL A 66 -8.24 7.42 -7.84
C VAL A 66 -7.52 7.94 -9.08
N ARG A 67 -7.50 7.18 -10.19
CA ARG A 67 -6.86 7.63 -11.43
C ARG A 67 -7.53 8.88 -12.04
N ARG A 68 -8.83 9.04 -11.90
CA ARG A 68 -9.52 10.27 -12.34
C ARG A 68 -9.06 11.50 -11.55
N GLY A 69 -8.80 11.34 -10.25
CA GLY A 69 -8.31 12.43 -9.39
C GLY A 69 -6.82 12.69 -9.50
N ALA A 70 -6.02 11.64 -9.74
CA ALA A 70 -4.56 11.71 -9.78
C ALA A 70 -4.04 11.18 -11.13
N GLN A 71 -3.92 12.08 -12.12
CA GLN A 71 -3.54 11.70 -13.47
C GLN A 71 -2.04 11.50 -13.67
N LYS A 72 -1.21 12.18 -12.90
CA LYS A 72 0.25 12.21 -13.06
C LYS A 72 1.00 11.35 -12.04
N LYS A 73 0.45 11.16 -10.84
CA LYS A 73 1.09 10.35 -9.80
C LYS A 73 1.12 8.87 -10.16
N PRO A 74 2.18 8.14 -9.77
CA PRO A 74 2.16 6.68 -9.77
C PRO A 74 1.03 6.16 -8.88
N ILE A 75 0.34 5.12 -9.34
CA ILE A 75 -0.67 4.41 -8.56
C ILE A 75 -0.27 2.94 -8.49
N ILE A 76 -0.17 2.43 -7.26
CA ILE A 76 -0.05 1.01 -6.96
C ILE A 76 -1.43 0.54 -6.49
N SER A 77 -1.89 -0.63 -6.94
CA SER A 77 -3.15 -1.21 -6.46
C SER A 77 -2.95 -2.63 -5.97
N ASP A 78 -3.57 -2.95 -4.86
CA ASP A 78 -3.51 -4.28 -4.28
C ASP A 78 -4.22 -5.31 -5.17
N MET A 79 -3.67 -6.50 -5.21
CA MET A 79 -4.40 -7.70 -5.59
C MET A 79 -5.01 -8.28 -4.31
N PRO A 80 -6.35 -8.30 -4.17
CA PRO A 80 -6.99 -8.79 -2.95
C PRO A 80 -6.76 -10.29 -2.77
N ILE A 81 -6.97 -10.77 -1.54
CA ILE A 81 -6.87 -12.20 -1.24
C ILE A 81 -7.67 -13.04 -2.25
N HIS A 82 -7.16 -14.20 -2.60
CA HIS A 82 -7.75 -15.15 -3.58
C HIS A 82 -7.75 -14.66 -5.05
N SER A 83 -7.24 -13.48 -5.38
CA SER A 83 -7.22 -12.98 -6.77
C SER A 83 -5.99 -13.42 -7.58
N TYR A 84 -5.09 -14.20 -6.98
CA TYR A 84 -3.82 -14.66 -7.58
C TYR A 84 -3.47 -16.11 -7.20
N GLN A 85 -4.48 -17.01 -7.20
CA GLN A 85 -4.29 -18.41 -6.86
C GLN A 85 -3.62 -19.23 -7.98
N SER A 86 -3.66 -18.74 -9.22
CA SER A 86 -2.98 -19.34 -10.37
C SER A 86 -2.32 -18.27 -11.25
N LYS A 87 -1.28 -18.68 -12.00
CA LYS A 87 -0.57 -17.78 -12.95
C LYS A 87 -1.52 -17.12 -13.94
N LYS A 88 -2.48 -17.88 -14.49
CA LYS A 88 -3.48 -17.38 -15.46
C LYS A 88 -4.41 -16.35 -14.83
N GLU A 89 -4.92 -16.64 -13.67
CA GLU A 89 -5.81 -15.75 -12.92
C GLU A 89 -5.09 -14.47 -12.50
N ALA A 90 -3.90 -14.61 -11.89
CA ALA A 90 -3.08 -13.49 -11.47
C ALA A 90 -2.78 -12.53 -12.64
N LEU A 91 -2.40 -13.07 -13.82
CA LEU A 91 -2.14 -12.26 -15.00
C LEU A 91 -3.39 -11.54 -15.51
N LYS A 92 -4.55 -12.23 -15.55
CA LYS A 92 -5.83 -11.62 -15.92
C LYS A 92 -6.19 -10.47 -14.99
N ASN A 93 -6.12 -10.71 -13.69
CA ASN A 93 -6.50 -9.74 -12.66
C ASN A 93 -5.53 -8.55 -12.62
N ALA A 94 -4.22 -8.79 -12.70
CA ALA A 94 -3.22 -7.72 -12.79
C ALA A 94 -3.45 -6.82 -14.01
N LYS A 95 -3.72 -7.39 -15.20
CA LYS A 95 -4.06 -6.62 -16.40
C LYS A 95 -5.33 -5.78 -16.20
N SER A 96 -6.35 -6.31 -15.52
CA SER A 96 -7.57 -5.55 -15.22
C SER A 96 -7.31 -4.36 -14.31
N ILE A 97 -6.44 -4.51 -13.31
CA ILE A 97 -6.00 -3.43 -12.41
C ILE A 97 -5.22 -2.37 -13.19
N LEU A 98 -4.28 -2.76 -14.05
CA LEU A 98 -3.52 -1.81 -14.88
C LEU A 98 -4.43 -1.06 -15.86
N ASN A 99 -5.39 -1.73 -16.48
CA ASN A 99 -6.40 -1.11 -17.35
C ASN A 99 -7.31 -0.15 -16.59
N ALA A 100 -7.51 -0.35 -15.30
CA ALA A 100 -8.23 0.60 -14.44
C ALA A 100 -7.42 1.86 -14.13
N GLY A 101 -6.11 1.87 -14.42
CA GLY A 101 -5.24 3.02 -14.30
C GLY A 101 -4.13 2.88 -13.27
N ALA A 102 -3.91 1.72 -12.65
CA ALA A 102 -2.72 1.48 -11.86
C ALA A 102 -1.46 1.40 -12.74
N ASP A 103 -0.31 1.71 -12.16
CA ASP A 103 1.00 1.59 -12.81
C ASP A 103 1.78 0.35 -12.32
N MET A 104 1.34 -0.24 -11.19
CA MET A 104 1.94 -1.40 -10.55
C MET A 104 0.88 -2.12 -9.71
N VAL A 105 1.00 -3.44 -9.56
CA VAL A 105 0.17 -4.22 -8.64
C VAL A 105 0.94 -4.56 -7.37
N LYS A 106 0.25 -4.71 -6.22
CA LYS A 106 0.88 -5.21 -4.99
C LYS A 106 0.35 -6.61 -4.64
N ILE A 107 1.24 -7.51 -4.22
CA ILE A 107 0.96 -8.88 -3.83
C ILE A 107 1.54 -9.17 -2.45
N GLU A 108 0.75 -9.78 -1.58
CA GLU A 108 1.15 -10.22 -0.24
C GLU A 108 1.58 -11.68 -0.24
N GLY A 109 2.70 -11.99 0.37
CA GLY A 109 3.20 -13.33 0.57
C GLY A 109 4.69 -13.47 0.31
N ASP A 110 5.18 -14.69 0.49
CA ASP A 110 6.58 -15.06 0.29
C ASP A 110 6.70 -16.26 -0.67
N GLU A 111 7.11 -17.43 -0.20
CA GLU A 111 7.39 -18.60 -1.07
C GLU A 111 6.20 -19.02 -1.94
N ASP A 112 5.00 -18.91 -1.44
CA ASP A 112 3.76 -19.28 -2.11
C ASP A 112 3.41 -18.40 -3.33
N VAL A 113 4.02 -17.22 -3.44
CA VAL A 113 3.76 -16.29 -4.54
C VAL A 113 4.94 -16.09 -5.50
N TYR A 114 6.10 -16.71 -5.27
CA TYR A 114 7.30 -16.50 -6.10
C TYR A 114 7.06 -16.84 -7.58
N GLU A 115 6.42 -17.97 -7.86
CA GLU A 115 6.10 -18.37 -9.23
C GLU A 115 5.08 -17.46 -9.89
N ILE A 116 4.10 -16.95 -9.12
CA ILE A 116 3.10 -15.99 -9.59
C ILE A 116 3.78 -14.68 -9.96
N ILE A 117 4.61 -14.14 -9.06
CA ILE A 117 5.35 -12.89 -9.27
C ILE A 117 6.26 -13.01 -10.49
N THR A 118 7.06 -14.09 -10.57
CA THR A 118 7.94 -14.35 -11.72
C THR A 118 7.15 -14.40 -13.03
N HIS A 119 5.96 -15.00 -13.02
CA HIS A 119 5.10 -15.05 -14.21
C HIS A 119 4.57 -13.65 -14.59
N LEU A 120 4.14 -12.85 -13.63
CA LEU A 120 3.68 -11.47 -13.88
C LEU A 120 4.81 -10.61 -14.43
N VAL A 121 5.99 -10.66 -13.84
CA VAL A 121 7.17 -9.89 -14.29
C VAL A 121 7.59 -10.28 -15.72
N LYS A 122 7.60 -11.57 -16.05
CA LYS A 122 7.85 -12.06 -17.44
C LYS A 122 6.80 -11.56 -18.44
N ASN A 123 5.62 -11.21 -17.99
CA ASN A 123 4.56 -10.59 -18.80
C ASN A 123 4.53 -9.05 -18.69
N HIS A 124 5.67 -8.43 -18.31
CA HIS A 124 5.85 -6.98 -18.19
C HIS A 124 4.92 -6.28 -17.19
N ILE A 125 4.43 -7.00 -16.20
CA ILE A 125 3.69 -6.44 -15.07
C ILE A 125 4.68 -6.07 -13.97
N ARG A 126 4.69 -4.80 -13.55
CA ARG A 126 5.45 -4.39 -12.36
C ARG A 126 4.73 -4.84 -11.11
N VAL A 127 5.50 -5.41 -10.19
CA VAL A 127 4.98 -5.95 -8.91
C VAL A 127 5.68 -5.28 -7.74
N CYS A 128 4.90 -4.85 -6.77
CA CYS A 128 5.32 -4.51 -5.42
C CYS A 128 5.08 -5.73 -4.52
N GLY A 129 6.12 -6.26 -3.91
CA GLY A 129 6.00 -7.35 -2.91
C GLY A 129 5.59 -6.80 -1.56
N HIS A 130 5.03 -7.64 -0.69
CA HIS A 130 4.69 -7.29 0.69
C HIS A 130 4.94 -8.47 1.62
N ILE A 131 5.83 -8.30 2.59
CA ILE A 131 6.17 -9.29 3.61
C ILE A 131 6.06 -8.70 5.02
N GLY A 132 6.13 -9.56 6.01
CA GLY A 132 5.98 -9.22 7.41
C GLY A 132 4.56 -9.55 7.89
N TYR A 133 3.90 -8.61 8.55
CA TYR A 133 2.48 -8.79 8.88
C TYR A 133 1.63 -8.57 7.64
N THR A 134 1.16 -9.67 7.06
CA THR A 134 0.34 -9.69 5.84
C THR A 134 -1.11 -10.00 6.20
N PRO A 135 -2.01 -9.00 6.25
CA PRO A 135 -3.41 -9.18 6.71
C PRO A 135 -4.19 -10.23 5.94
N GLN A 136 -3.83 -10.48 4.69
CA GLN A 136 -4.48 -11.49 3.86
C GLN A 136 -4.18 -12.93 4.30
N LYS A 137 -3.00 -13.20 4.88
CA LYS A 137 -2.51 -14.57 5.09
C LYS A 137 -2.07 -14.89 6.52
N ILE A 138 -1.36 -13.98 7.17
CA ILE A 138 -0.68 -14.24 8.44
C ILE A 138 -1.14 -13.27 9.51
N LYS A 139 -1.74 -13.80 10.57
CA LYS A 139 -2.12 -13.01 11.77
C LYS A 139 -0.96 -12.84 12.75
N HIS A 140 -0.08 -13.82 12.85
CA HIS A 140 1.08 -13.83 13.75
C HIS A 140 2.30 -14.41 13.03
N PHE A 141 3.48 -13.79 13.20
CA PHE A 141 4.73 -14.29 12.65
C PHE A 141 5.88 -14.12 13.68
N LYS A 142 6.82 -15.06 13.66
CA LYS A 142 8.06 -14.93 14.42
C LYS A 142 9.02 -14.00 13.67
N LYS A 143 9.63 -13.05 14.37
CA LYS A 143 10.61 -12.13 13.79
C LYS A 143 11.98 -12.80 13.72
N ASN A 144 12.24 -13.55 12.65
CA ASN A 144 13.56 -14.07 12.34
C ASN A 144 14.21 -13.19 11.25
N LYS A 145 15.24 -12.46 11.60
CA LYS A 145 15.90 -11.47 10.71
C LYS A 145 16.46 -12.12 9.45
N LEU A 146 17.16 -13.24 9.57
CA LEU A 146 17.79 -13.91 8.44
C LEU A 146 16.74 -14.52 7.49
N GLU A 147 15.65 -15.02 8.04
CA GLU A 147 14.52 -15.51 7.25
C GLU A 147 13.87 -14.40 6.45
N PHE A 148 13.64 -13.23 7.06
CA PHE A 148 13.10 -12.07 6.34
C PHE A 148 14.04 -11.56 5.25
N LEU A 149 15.34 -11.55 5.50
CA LEU A 149 16.34 -11.19 4.49
C LEU A 149 16.33 -12.17 3.32
N ALA A 150 16.28 -13.49 3.61
CA ALA A 150 16.21 -14.51 2.57
C ALA A 150 14.95 -14.36 1.71
N LYS A 151 13.77 -14.14 2.32
CA LYS A 151 12.51 -13.88 1.62
C LYS A 151 12.59 -12.63 0.74
N ALA A 152 13.14 -11.53 1.26
CA ALA A 152 13.31 -10.29 0.51
C ALA A 152 14.21 -10.48 -0.72
N LYS A 153 15.33 -11.18 -0.58
CA LYS A 153 16.23 -11.53 -1.70
C LYS A 153 15.56 -12.44 -2.73
N SER A 154 14.80 -13.43 -2.29
CA SER A 154 14.05 -14.31 -3.21
C SER A 154 13.01 -13.52 -4.00
N LEU A 155 12.29 -12.59 -3.38
CA LEU A 155 11.34 -11.72 -4.07
C LEU A 155 12.06 -10.78 -5.06
N GLU A 156 13.23 -10.24 -4.71
CA GLU A 156 14.05 -9.45 -5.63
C GLU A 156 14.46 -10.28 -6.84
N VAL A 157 14.89 -11.52 -6.65
CA VAL A 157 15.21 -12.46 -7.75
C VAL A 157 13.99 -12.77 -8.62
N CYS A 158 12.78 -12.81 -8.05
CA CYS A 158 11.54 -12.92 -8.81
C CYS A 158 11.26 -11.69 -9.69
N GLY A 159 11.97 -10.58 -9.47
CA GLY A 159 11.91 -9.37 -10.29
C GLY A 159 10.89 -8.33 -9.80
N ILE A 160 10.55 -8.32 -8.50
CA ILE A 160 9.72 -7.22 -7.96
C ILE A 160 10.44 -5.88 -8.11
N SER A 161 9.66 -4.80 -8.22
CA SER A 161 10.19 -3.44 -8.39
C SER A 161 10.25 -2.65 -7.08
N MET A 162 9.59 -3.12 -6.03
CA MET A 162 9.48 -2.46 -4.71
C MET A 162 9.05 -3.50 -3.67
N LEU A 163 9.42 -3.30 -2.40
CA LEU A 163 9.04 -4.20 -1.32
C LEU A 163 8.47 -3.43 -0.12
N VAL A 164 7.25 -3.78 0.30
CA VAL A 164 6.64 -3.29 1.55
C VAL A 164 7.02 -4.22 2.70
N LEU A 165 7.50 -3.62 3.81
CA LEU A 165 7.86 -4.29 5.07
C LEU A 165 6.86 -3.86 6.16
N SER A 166 6.03 -4.80 6.64
CA SER A 166 4.97 -4.50 7.60
C SER A 166 5.28 -5.06 8.98
N LYS A 167 5.37 -4.18 9.98
CA LYS A 167 5.61 -4.51 11.40
C LYS A 167 6.85 -5.39 11.64
N THR A 168 7.84 -5.32 10.79
CA THR A 168 9.09 -6.09 10.85
C THR A 168 10.02 -5.59 11.95
N GLY A 169 10.09 -4.29 12.15
CA GLY A 169 10.91 -3.62 13.17
C GLY A 169 12.21 -3.06 12.56
N ALA A 170 12.78 -2.04 13.24
CA ALA A 170 13.90 -1.23 12.77
C ALA A 170 15.09 -2.03 12.24
N GLU A 171 15.48 -3.02 12.99
CA GLU A 171 16.67 -3.82 12.70
C GLU A 171 16.51 -4.71 11.47
N VAL A 172 15.31 -5.28 11.28
CA VAL A 172 14.97 -6.07 10.08
C VAL A 172 14.84 -5.16 8.86
N ASP A 173 14.17 -4.01 9.02
CA ASP A 173 13.99 -3.03 7.96
C ASP A 173 15.33 -2.53 7.43
N ARG A 174 16.26 -2.15 8.32
CA ARG A 174 17.61 -1.74 7.97
C ARG A 174 18.35 -2.84 7.26
N LEU A 175 18.38 -4.05 7.85
CA LEU A 175 19.08 -5.19 7.29
C LEU A 175 18.62 -5.50 5.85
N ILE A 176 17.31 -5.50 5.60
CA ILE A 176 16.76 -5.73 4.26
C ILE A 176 17.13 -4.58 3.34
N THR A 177 16.92 -3.34 3.75
CA THR A 177 17.15 -2.13 2.92
C THR A 177 18.61 -2.01 2.45
N GLU A 178 19.55 -2.41 3.31
CA GLU A 178 20.99 -2.39 2.97
C GLU A 178 21.43 -3.55 2.06
N ASN A 179 20.63 -4.62 1.95
CA ASN A 179 21.02 -5.87 1.27
C ASN A 179 20.21 -6.21 0.01
N ILE A 180 19.26 -5.37 -0.41
CA ILE A 180 18.55 -5.47 -1.69
C ILE A 180 18.67 -4.17 -2.48
N ASN A 181 18.52 -4.24 -3.82
CA ASN A 181 18.74 -3.09 -4.70
C ASN A 181 17.46 -2.38 -5.13
N ILE A 182 16.31 -2.81 -4.60
CA ILE A 182 15.00 -2.22 -4.89
C ILE A 182 14.50 -1.40 -3.69
N PRO A 183 13.69 -0.36 -3.92
CA PRO A 183 13.15 0.44 -2.83
C PRO A 183 12.33 -0.38 -1.84
N THR A 184 12.59 -0.16 -0.54
CA THR A 184 11.81 -0.71 0.57
C THR A 184 10.88 0.35 1.14
N ILE A 185 9.67 -0.03 1.50
CA ILE A 185 8.63 0.84 2.07
C ILE A 185 8.18 0.28 3.41
N SER A 186 8.35 1.03 4.46
CA SER A 186 7.91 0.67 5.81
C SER A 186 6.40 0.86 5.96
N PHE A 187 5.72 -0.09 6.60
CA PHE A 187 4.36 0.08 7.08
C PHE A 187 4.27 -0.23 8.57
N ARG A 188 3.95 0.79 9.37
CA ARG A 188 3.88 0.67 10.84
C ARG A 188 5.13 0.03 11.44
N SER A 189 6.28 0.38 10.92
CA SER A 189 7.60 -0.06 11.37
C SER A 189 8.45 1.16 11.80
N SER A 190 9.67 1.34 11.34
CA SER A 190 10.64 2.17 12.04
C SER A 190 11.32 3.28 11.23
N GLY A 191 10.91 3.51 10.00
CA GLY A 191 11.53 4.55 9.15
C GLY A 191 12.94 4.23 8.61
N GLU A 192 13.44 3.01 8.78
CA GLU A 192 14.76 2.57 8.26
C GLU A 192 14.72 2.15 6.78
N CYS A 193 13.56 2.27 6.13
CA CYS A 193 13.36 1.99 4.70
C CYS A 193 13.60 3.23 3.82
N ASN A 194 13.61 3.01 2.49
CA ASN A 194 13.66 4.10 1.51
C ASN A 194 12.37 4.93 1.48
N GLY A 195 11.28 4.43 2.03
CA GLY A 195 10.02 5.16 2.14
C GLY A 195 9.12 4.61 3.22
N GLU A 196 7.95 5.24 3.34
CA GLU A 196 6.93 4.89 4.31
C GLU A 196 5.54 4.97 3.68
N VAL A 197 4.66 4.03 4.04
CA VAL A 197 3.25 4.04 3.65
C VAL A 197 2.35 4.25 4.85
N GLU A 198 1.35 5.12 4.69
CA GLU A 198 0.33 5.35 5.69
C GLU A 198 -1.08 5.29 5.12
N ILE A 199 -2.02 4.91 5.97
CA ILE A 199 -3.45 4.91 5.62
C ILE A 199 -3.97 6.34 5.76
N LEU A 200 -4.52 6.91 4.69
CA LEU A 200 -5.02 8.28 4.66
C LEU A 200 -5.99 8.57 5.82
N TYR A 201 -6.91 7.67 6.10
CA TYR A 201 -7.91 7.84 7.16
C TYR A 201 -7.29 7.81 8.56
N ASP A 202 -6.17 7.10 8.74
CA ASP A 202 -5.38 7.13 9.98
C ASP A 202 -4.67 8.48 10.13
N LEU A 203 -4.03 8.99 9.05
CA LEU A 203 -3.41 10.32 9.03
C LEU A 203 -4.40 11.44 9.35
N LEU A 204 -5.63 11.32 8.86
CA LEU A 204 -6.70 12.29 9.12
C LEU A 204 -7.37 12.12 10.50
N GLY A 205 -6.99 11.10 11.27
CA GLY A 205 -7.58 10.82 12.57
C GLY A 205 -9.04 10.35 12.50
N LEU A 206 -9.48 9.79 11.38
CA LEU A 206 -10.86 9.36 11.13
C LEU A 206 -11.08 7.87 11.40
N SER A 207 -10.03 7.05 11.45
CA SER A 207 -10.15 5.62 11.73
C SER A 207 -10.60 5.32 13.15
N ASN A 208 -11.51 4.37 13.31
CA ASN A 208 -11.97 3.89 14.61
C ASN A 208 -10.96 2.94 15.29
N ASN A 209 -9.96 2.43 14.55
CA ASN A 209 -9.01 1.41 14.99
C ASN A 209 -7.64 1.98 15.42
N LEU A 210 -7.56 3.27 15.77
CA LEU A 210 -6.33 3.96 16.11
C LEU A 210 -5.80 3.52 17.49
N LYS A 211 -4.91 2.53 17.52
CA LYS A 211 -4.24 2.04 18.75
C LYS A 211 -2.71 2.20 18.72
N SER A 212 -2.11 2.82 17.68
CA SER A 212 -0.65 2.95 17.59
C SER A 212 -0.11 4.21 18.27
N ALA A 213 1.15 4.20 18.67
CA ALA A 213 1.83 5.39 19.22
C ALA A 213 2.01 6.49 18.16
N TYR A 214 2.15 6.09 16.88
CA TYR A 214 2.23 6.96 15.72
C TYR A 214 0.95 7.80 15.58
N ASP A 215 -0.22 7.19 15.76
CA ASP A 215 -1.52 7.85 15.74
C ASP A 215 -1.64 8.98 16.75
N ARG A 216 -0.97 8.87 17.90
CA ARG A 216 -1.01 9.88 18.97
C ARG A 216 -0.17 11.11 18.66
N THR A 217 0.94 10.94 17.94
CA THR A 217 1.84 12.04 17.57
C THR A 217 1.22 12.91 16.47
N ILE A 218 0.68 12.29 15.43
CA ILE A 218 -0.02 13.00 14.34
C ILE A 218 -1.26 13.73 14.85
N ARG A 219 -2.01 13.16 15.80
CA ARG A 219 -3.21 13.78 16.38
C ARG A 219 -2.94 15.07 17.16
N LYS A 220 -1.73 15.28 17.69
CA LYS A 220 -1.40 16.51 18.41
C LYS A 220 -1.28 17.72 17.49
N ASP A 221 -0.88 17.51 16.23
CA ASP A 221 -0.60 18.58 15.27
C ASP A 221 -1.70 18.75 14.19
N SER A 222 -2.66 17.81 14.08
CA SER A 222 -3.69 17.86 13.05
C SER A 222 -4.88 18.73 13.46
N MET A 223 -5.18 19.76 12.66
CA MET A 223 -6.52 20.34 12.59
C MET A 223 -7.49 19.24 12.13
N THR A 224 -8.14 18.59 13.08
CA THR A 224 -9.03 17.46 12.80
C THR A 224 -10.19 17.94 11.94
N LEU A 225 -10.55 17.15 10.91
CA LEU A 225 -11.78 17.37 10.11
C LEU A 225 -13.06 17.46 10.96
N LYS A 226 -12.99 17.03 12.23
CA LYS A 226 -14.08 17.17 13.21
C LYS A 226 -14.47 18.61 13.47
N ASN A 227 -13.51 19.56 13.44
CA ASN A 227 -13.81 20.95 13.77
C ASN A 227 -14.73 21.64 12.75
N PRO A 228 -14.49 21.58 11.42
CA PRO A 228 -15.43 22.12 10.44
C PRO A 228 -16.82 21.51 10.54
N ILE A 229 -16.92 20.20 10.71
CA ILE A 229 -18.21 19.49 10.84
C ILE A 229 -18.95 19.95 12.10
N ASN A 230 -18.27 19.95 13.26
CA ASN A 230 -18.87 20.41 14.51
C ASN A 230 -19.29 21.89 14.47
N ASN A 231 -18.49 22.74 13.82
CA ASN A 231 -18.81 24.16 13.66
C ASN A 231 -20.06 24.35 12.77
N PHE A 232 -20.16 23.58 11.68
CA PHE A 232 -21.36 23.59 10.84
C PHE A 232 -22.59 23.15 11.62
N ILE A 233 -22.50 22.00 12.33
CA ILE A 233 -23.62 21.49 13.15
C ILE A 233 -24.06 22.52 14.20
N LYS A 234 -23.11 23.11 14.92
CA LYS A 234 -23.41 24.15 15.92
C LYS A 234 -24.05 25.40 15.30
N LYS A 235 -23.65 25.79 14.08
CA LYS A 235 -24.25 26.91 13.35
C LYS A 235 -25.70 26.65 13.00
N ILE A 236 -26.05 25.41 12.59
CA ILE A 236 -27.42 25.08 12.18
C ILE A 236 -28.35 24.81 13.37
N LYS A 237 -27.78 24.34 14.49
CA LYS A 237 -28.57 24.03 15.70
C LYS A 237 -28.70 25.22 16.69
N ARG A 238 -28.21 26.40 16.32
CA ARG A 238 -28.46 27.68 16.98
C ARG A 238 -29.73 28.31 16.42
#